data_da1ce72a8470bd739ff784778df9b3d6
#
_entry.id   da1ce72a8470bd739ff784778df9b3d6
#
_cell.length_a   1.000
_cell.length_b   1.000
_cell.length_c   1.000
_cell.angle_alpha   90.00
_cell.angle_beta   90.00
_cell.angle_gamma   90.00
#
_symmetry.space_group_name_H-M   'P 1'
#
loop_
_entity.id
_entity.type
_entity.pdbx_description
1 polymer ?
#
loop_
_entity_poly.entity_id
_entity_poly.type
_entity_poly.pdbx_seq_one_letter_code
_entity_poly.pdbx_strand_id
1 'polypeptide(L)'
;RAVVQNRTFRHTFGAGEDDLRFSVGMPYTAEHLHAFLQLPTVRGAVRVETLTRTAKGRDVELLTFGQLAGAPRFRIFLTARHHACEMMASYALEGLIAAVLAEK
;
A
#
# COMPACT_ATOMS: atom_id res chain seq x y z
N ARG A 1 -25.60 -4.53 9.58
CA ARG A 1 -24.97 -5.23 8.44
C ARG A 1 -25.38 -4.55 7.15
N ALA A 2 -24.43 -4.16 6.29
CA ALA A 2 -24.75 -3.54 5.00
C ALA A 2 -25.30 -4.60 4.02
N VAL A 3 -26.30 -4.24 3.27
CA VAL A 3 -26.88 -5.05 2.19
C VAL A 3 -26.67 -4.33 0.87
N VAL A 4 -26.10 -5.01 -0.14
CA VAL A 4 -25.90 -4.47 -1.49
C VAL A 4 -26.93 -5.08 -2.42
N GLN A 5 -27.74 -4.23 -3.06
CA GLN A 5 -28.73 -4.64 -4.05
C GLN A 5 -28.88 -3.56 -5.14
N ASN A 6 -28.95 -3.99 -6.41
CA ASN A 6 -29.17 -3.10 -7.56
C ASN A 6 -28.22 -1.89 -7.64
N ARG A 7 -26.90 -2.08 -7.44
CA ARG A 7 -25.86 -1.05 -7.40
C ARG A 7 -26.04 0.00 -6.28
N THR A 8 -26.91 -0.28 -5.33
CA THR A 8 -27.09 0.53 -4.13
C THR A 8 -26.72 -0.28 -2.90
N PHE A 9 -26.25 0.37 -1.87
CA PHE A 9 -26.13 -0.27 -0.56
C PHE A 9 -26.95 0.53 0.47
N ARG A 10 -27.43 -0.18 1.45
CA ARG A 10 -28.13 0.39 2.60
C ARG A 10 -27.45 -0.06 3.87
N HIS A 11 -27.17 0.86 4.75
CA HIS A 11 -26.68 0.60 6.08
C HIS A 11 -27.60 1.25 7.10
N THR A 12 -27.97 0.53 8.13
CA THR A 12 -28.70 1.08 9.27
C THR A 12 -27.70 1.22 10.41
N PHE A 13 -27.49 2.44 10.88
CA PHE A 13 -26.59 2.71 11.99
C PHE A 13 -27.16 2.13 13.29
N GLY A 14 -26.33 1.42 14.02
CA GLY A 14 -26.63 0.97 15.38
C GLY A 14 -26.36 2.06 16.42
N ALA A 15 -26.85 1.87 17.62
CA ALA A 15 -26.52 2.75 18.73
C ALA A 15 -25.00 2.68 19.01
N GLY A 16 -24.32 3.84 18.96
CA GLY A 16 -22.88 3.94 19.19
C GLY A 16 -22.00 3.73 17.94
N GLU A 17 -22.58 3.64 16.74
CA GLU A 17 -21.85 3.68 15.48
C GLU A 17 -21.66 5.14 15.03
N ASP A 18 -20.67 5.83 15.61
CA ASP A 18 -20.48 7.27 15.39
C ASP A 18 -19.51 7.57 14.22
N ASP A 19 -18.65 6.61 13.84
CA ASP A 19 -17.71 6.73 12.70
C ASP A 19 -17.72 5.45 11.87
N LEU A 20 -18.29 5.51 10.69
CA LEU A 20 -18.34 4.43 9.72
C LEU A 20 -17.78 4.89 8.37
N ARG A 21 -16.87 4.09 7.84
CA ARG A 21 -16.26 4.34 6.54
C ARG A 21 -16.73 3.30 5.52
N PHE A 22 -17.17 3.78 4.37
CA PHE A 22 -17.54 2.94 3.24
C PHE A 22 -16.46 3.01 2.18
N SER A 23 -16.08 1.84 1.65
CA SER A 23 -15.07 1.75 0.59
C SER A 23 -15.54 0.77 -0.48
N VAL A 24 -15.23 1.06 -1.74
CA VAL A 24 -15.51 0.19 -2.89
C VAL A 24 -14.52 -0.98 -2.98
N GLY A 25 -13.43 -0.94 -2.26
CA GLY A 25 -12.41 -1.98 -2.19
C GLY A 25 -11.72 -1.98 -0.83
N MET A 26 -10.76 -2.87 -0.64
CA MET A 26 -9.96 -2.91 0.58
C MET A 26 -9.14 -1.62 0.71
N PRO A 27 -9.34 -0.82 1.77
CA PRO A 27 -8.56 0.40 1.95
C PRO A 27 -7.08 0.08 2.11
N TYR A 28 -6.22 0.89 1.49
CA TYR A 28 -4.80 0.89 1.73
C TYR A 28 -4.38 2.31 2.13
N THR A 29 -3.86 2.46 3.32
CA THR A 29 -3.43 3.75 3.91
C THR A 29 -1.93 3.75 4.17
N ALA A 30 -1.37 4.88 4.57
CA ALA A 30 0.03 4.96 5.01
C ALA A 30 0.33 4.00 6.19
N GLU A 31 -0.65 3.74 7.06
CA GLU A 31 -0.50 2.80 8.16
C GLU A 31 -0.25 1.36 7.67
N HIS A 32 -0.90 0.95 6.57
CA HIS A 32 -0.66 -0.36 5.96
C HIS A 32 0.78 -0.45 5.44
N LEU A 33 1.25 0.57 4.72
CA LEU A 33 2.64 0.62 4.27
C LEU A 33 3.62 0.58 5.44
N HIS A 34 3.38 1.37 6.48
CA HIS A 34 4.24 1.36 7.67
C HIS A 34 4.25 -0.02 8.34
N ALA A 35 3.09 -0.67 8.48
CA ALA A 35 3.02 -2.02 9.04
C ALA A 35 3.79 -3.03 8.19
N PHE A 36 3.65 -2.99 6.86
CA PHE A 36 4.39 -3.83 5.93
C PHE A 36 5.91 -3.66 6.09
N LEU A 37 6.38 -2.40 6.15
CA LEU A 37 7.81 -2.09 6.29
C LEU A 37 8.41 -2.53 7.64
N GLN A 38 7.58 -2.79 8.66
CA GLN A 38 8.01 -3.32 9.95
C GLN A 38 8.05 -4.85 10.01
N LEU A 39 7.58 -5.56 8.98
CA LEU A 39 7.65 -7.02 8.94
C LEU A 39 9.11 -7.48 9.06
N PRO A 40 9.43 -8.51 9.84
CA PRO A 40 10.81 -9.00 10.03
C PRO A 40 11.55 -9.33 8.73
N THR A 41 10.82 -9.81 7.72
CA THR A 41 11.34 -10.17 6.40
C THR A 41 11.61 -8.95 5.49
N VAL A 42 11.03 -7.79 5.81
CA VAL A 42 11.09 -6.57 4.99
C VAL A 42 12.01 -5.52 5.63
N ARG A 43 11.93 -5.42 6.96
CA ARG A 43 12.69 -4.44 7.74
C ARG A 43 14.19 -4.60 7.52
N GLY A 44 14.84 -3.50 7.09
CA GLY A 44 16.27 -3.48 6.77
C GLY A 44 16.65 -4.08 5.40
N ALA A 45 15.74 -4.81 4.75
CA ALA A 45 15.94 -5.32 3.39
C ALA A 45 15.43 -4.34 2.31
N VAL A 46 14.60 -3.38 2.70
CA VAL A 46 14.07 -2.32 1.85
C VAL A 46 14.59 -0.98 2.34
N ARG A 47 15.20 -0.21 1.45
CA ARG A 47 15.57 1.19 1.70
C ARG A 47 14.39 2.07 1.33
N VAL A 48 14.00 2.94 2.26
CA VAL A 48 12.89 3.88 2.10
C VAL A 48 13.43 5.29 1.99
N GLU A 49 13.06 6.00 0.94
CA GLU A 49 13.45 7.39 0.68
C GLU A 49 12.23 8.19 0.25
N THR A 50 12.26 9.50 0.38
CA THR A 50 11.21 10.36 -0.17
C THR A 50 11.53 10.66 -1.63
N LEU A 51 10.71 10.17 -2.55
CA LEU A 51 10.80 10.49 -3.98
C LEU A 51 10.41 11.95 -4.24
N THR A 52 9.28 12.36 -3.66
CA THR A 52 8.72 13.70 -3.80
C THR A 52 7.68 13.95 -2.72
N ARG A 53 7.04 15.13 -2.76
CA ARG A 53 5.93 15.48 -1.89
C ARG A 53 4.69 15.85 -2.68
N THR A 54 3.55 15.42 -2.17
CA THR A 54 2.25 15.81 -2.72
C THR A 54 1.99 17.32 -2.50
N ALA A 55 1.01 17.88 -3.21
CA ALA A 55 0.57 19.27 -3.00
C ALA A 55 0.12 19.55 -1.55
N LYS A 56 -0.25 18.52 -0.78
CA LYS A 56 -0.61 18.63 0.64
C LYS A 56 0.57 18.36 1.59
N GLY A 57 1.81 18.35 1.08
CA GLY A 57 3.04 18.16 1.87
C GLY A 57 3.28 16.74 2.38
N ARG A 58 2.54 15.73 1.91
CA ARG A 58 2.77 14.33 2.28
C ARG A 58 3.90 13.76 1.43
N ASP A 59 4.77 12.98 2.05
CA ASP A 59 5.83 12.27 1.34
C ASP A 59 5.23 11.22 0.38
N VAL A 60 5.89 11.05 -0.75
CA VAL A 60 5.70 9.93 -1.67
C VAL A 60 6.95 9.07 -1.55
N GLU A 61 6.78 7.87 -1.03
CA GLU A 61 7.88 6.99 -0.71
C GLU A 61 8.45 6.33 -1.96
N LEU A 62 9.77 6.23 -2.01
CA LEU A 62 10.54 5.40 -2.94
C LEU A 62 11.12 4.22 -2.17
N LEU A 63 10.69 3.02 -2.54
CA LEU A 63 11.18 1.78 -1.96
C LEU A 63 12.23 1.17 -2.88
N THR A 64 13.45 0.96 -2.38
CA THR A 64 14.51 0.31 -3.12
C THR A 64 14.91 -1.00 -2.43
N PHE A 65 14.92 -2.10 -3.17
CA PHE A 65 15.21 -3.44 -2.64
C PHE A 65 15.94 -4.28 -3.68
N GLY A 66 16.43 -5.45 -3.27
CA GLY A 66 17.24 -6.32 -4.11
C GLY A 66 18.73 -6.08 -3.91
N GLN A 67 19.50 -5.96 -4.98
CA GLN A 67 20.94 -5.66 -4.91
C GLN A 67 21.14 -4.16 -4.68
N LEU A 68 21.30 -3.75 -3.41
CA LEU A 68 21.46 -2.35 -3.02
C LEU A 68 22.90 -1.85 -3.14
N ALA A 69 23.88 -2.75 -3.21
CA ALA A 69 25.32 -2.43 -3.31
C ALA A 69 25.86 -2.78 -4.69
N GLY A 70 26.80 -1.96 -5.19
CA GLY A 70 27.44 -2.17 -6.48
C GLY A 70 26.57 -1.80 -7.69
N ALA A 71 26.87 -2.37 -8.85
CA ALA A 71 26.15 -2.15 -10.09
C ALA A 71 25.20 -3.32 -10.36
N PRO A 72 23.89 -3.15 -10.17
CA PRO A 72 22.94 -4.21 -10.49
C PRO A 72 22.90 -4.45 -12.01
N ARG A 73 22.75 -5.72 -12.42
CA ARG A 73 22.65 -6.09 -13.84
C ARG A 73 21.40 -5.48 -14.49
N PHE A 74 20.31 -5.39 -13.73
CA PHE A 74 19.05 -4.80 -14.19
C PHE A 74 18.48 -3.90 -13.11
N ARG A 75 17.75 -2.88 -13.55
CA ARG A 75 16.93 -2.01 -12.69
C ARG A 75 15.52 -2.04 -13.21
N ILE A 76 14.56 -2.30 -12.33
CA ILE A 76 13.13 -2.31 -12.64
C ILE A 76 12.49 -1.20 -11.81
N PHE A 77 11.73 -0.34 -12.47
CA PHE A 77 10.94 0.69 -11.81
C PHE A 77 9.46 0.30 -11.88
N LEU A 78 8.83 0.24 -10.73
CA LEU A 78 7.42 -0.12 -10.58
C LEU A 78 6.69 1.02 -9.90
N THR A 79 5.49 1.32 -10.38
CA THR A 79 4.62 2.33 -9.81
C THR A 79 3.22 1.76 -9.59
N ALA A 80 2.52 2.26 -8.60
CA ALA A 80 1.14 1.86 -8.29
C ALA A 80 0.34 3.06 -7.78
N ARG A 81 -0.98 2.93 -7.82
CA ARG A 81 -1.92 3.94 -7.32
C ARG A 81 -1.79 5.28 -8.02
N HIS A 82 -1.71 5.27 -9.33
CA HIS A 82 -1.83 6.50 -10.11
C HIS A 82 -3.18 7.20 -9.84
N HIS A 83 -4.22 6.42 -9.57
CA HIS A 83 -5.47 6.91 -9.01
C HIS A 83 -5.67 6.40 -7.57
N ALA A 84 -6.22 7.23 -6.71
CA ALA A 84 -6.41 6.92 -5.29
C ALA A 84 -7.26 5.66 -5.03
N CYS A 85 -8.19 5.34 -5.93
CA CYS A 85 -9.07 4.17 -5.83
C CYS A 85 -8.39 2.83 -6.18
N GLU A 86 -7.20 2.84 -6.78
CA GLU A 86 -6.46 1.64 -7.19
C GLU A 86 -5.70 0.99 -6.01
N MET A 87 -6.37 0.84 -4.88
CA MET A 87 -5.75 0.40 -3.61
C MET A 87 -5.18 -1.02 -3.69
N MET A 88 -5.78 -1.90 -4.50
CA MET A 88 -5.32 -3.29 -4.67
C MET A 88 -3.91 -3.37 -5.26
N ALA A 89 -3.50 -2.38 -6.05
CA ALA A 89 -2.16 -2.33 -6.63
C ALA A 89 -1.06 -2.19 -5.56
N SER A 90 -1.35 -1.52 -4.43
CA SER A 90 -0.41 -1.43 -3.31
C SER A 90 -0.20 -2.81 -2.65
N TYR A 91 -1.27 -3.58 -2.43
CA TYR A 91 -1.17 -4.95 -1.91
C TYR A 91 -0.40 -5.87 -2.86
N ALA A 92 -0.62 -5.71 -4.18
CA ALA A 92 0.14 -6.47 -5.18
C ALA A 92 1.64 -6.15 -5.14
N LEU A 93 2.02 -4.88 -4.94
CA LEU A 93 3.43 -4.49 -4.77
C LEU A 93 4.02 -5.05 -3.47
N GLU A 94 3.30 -5.06 -2.37
CA GLU A 94 3.77 -5.71 -1.13
C GLU A 94 4.06 -7.20 -1.36
N GLY A 95 3.13 -7.91 -2.03
CA GLY A 95 3.31 -9.32 -2.37
C GLY A 95 4.54 -9.55 -3.27
N LEU A 96 4.76 -8.69 -4.27
CA LEU A 96 5.94 -8.74 -5.14
C LEU A 96 7.24 -8.52 -4.33
N ILE A 97 7.28 -7.49 -3.49
CA ILE A 97 8.44 -7.20 -2.64
C ILE A 97 8.75 -8.40 -1.74
N ALA A 98 7.72 -8.93 -1.07
CA ALA A 98 7.88 -10.07 -0.18
C ALA A 98 8.41 -11.31 -0.93
N ALA A 99 7.89 -11.60 -2.14
CA ALA A 99 8.35 -12.70 -2.97
C ALA A 99 9.81 -12.54 -3.38
N VAL A 100 10.21 -11.36 -3.86
CA VAL A 100 11.61 -11.09 -4.26
C VAL A 100 12.56 -11.19 -3.06
N LEU A 101 12.14 -10.77 -1.87
CA LEU A 101 12.97 -10.88 -0.67
C LEU A 101 13.09 -12.32 -0.15
N ALA A 102 12.11 -13.18 -0.43
CA ALA A 102 12.13 -14.59 -0.06
C ALA A 102 13.07 -15.45 -0.93
N GLU A 103 13.39 -15.00 -2.15
CA GLU A 103 14.29 -15.69 -3.10
C GLU A 103 15.80 -15.50 -2.79
N LYS A 104 16.17 -14.88 -1.66
CA LYS A 104 17.57 -14.61 -1.27
C LYS A 104 18.19 -15.74 -0.46
#